data_4f8ddaa06150218f88a81ff37df578cf
#
_entry.id   4f8ddaa06150218f88a81ff37df578cf
#
_cell.length_a   1.000
_cell.length_b   1.000
_cell.length_c   1.000
_cell.angle_alpha   90.00
_cell.angle_beta   90.00
_cell.angle_gamma   90.00
#
_symmetry.space_group_name_H-M   'P 1'
#
loop_
_entity.id
_entity.type
_entity.pdbx_description
1 polymer ?
#
loop_
_entity_poly.entity_id
_entity_poly.type
_entity_poly.pdbx_seq_one_letter_code
_entity_poly.pdbx_strand_id
1 'polypeptide(L)' 'MEQAKIKVITVRIAPDDARRAEIAAHVDGISVNEVFRLAFLEYFERKRADADFVQRAKAMVARDAEIVGGKR' A
#
# COMPACT_ATOMS: atom_id res chain seq x y z
N MET A 1 2.56 -13.22 19.74
CA MET A 1 2.46 -12.80 19.13
C MET A 1 3.12 -12.66 18.22
N GLU A 2 3.07 -12.69 17.42
CA GLU A 2 3.74 -12.50 16.56
C GLU A 2 3.67 -11.41 16.06
N GLN A 3 4.29 -10.72 15.84
CA GLN A 3 4.19 -9.61 15.32
C GLN A 3 4.27 -9.63 13.99
N ALA A 4 3.69 -8.73 13.32
CA ALA A 4 3.74 -8.64 11.90
C ALA A 4 5.17 -8.43 11.45
N LYS A 5 5.52 -9.11 10.42
CA LYS A 5 6.81 -8.90 9.84
C LYS A 5 6.76 -7.72 8.92
N ILE A 6 7.82 -6.98 8.90
CA ILE A 6 7.94 -5.86 8.01
C ILE A 6 8.42 -6.36 6.66
N LYS A 7 7.70 -5.97 5.63
CA LYS A 7 8.08 -6.32 4.30
C LYS A 7 8.59 -5.07 3.60
N VAL A 8 9.73 -5.18 2.95
CA VAL A 8 10.31 -4.04 2.26
C VAL A 8 9.89 -4.06 0.80
N ILE A 9 9.34 -2.97 0.35
CA ILE A 9 8.91 -2.82 -1.04
C ILE A 9 9.61 -1.62 -1.61
N THR A 10 10.23 -1.79 -2.77
CA THR A 10 10.94 -0.71 -3.42
C THR A 10 10.02 -0.05 -4.45
N VAL A 11 9.93 1.26 -4.38
CA VAL A 11 9.09 2.01 -5.28
C VAL A 11 9.90 3.05 -5.99
N ARG A 12 9.69 3.19 -7.29
CA ARG A 12 10.37 4.22 -8.05
C ARG A 12 9.49 5.45 -8.09
N ILE A 13 10.10 6.58 -7.80
CA ILE A 13 9.36 7.83 -7.70
C ILE A 13 10.10 8.90 -8.47
N ALA A 14 9.35 9.71 -9.23
CA ALA A 14 9.95 10.81 -9.96
C ALA A 14 10.57 11.80 -8.99
N PRO A 15 11.67 12.44 -9.38
CA PRO A 15 12.35 13.38 -8.47
C PRO A 15 11.43 14.47 -7.94
N ASP A 16 10.52 14.98 -8.77
CA ASP A 16 9.60 16.02 -8.31
C ASP A 16 8.67 15.51 -7.23
N ASP A 17 8.21 14.28 -7.37
CA ASP A 17 7.34 13.70 -6.37
C ASP A 17 8.10 13.39 -5.09
N ALA A 18 9.33 12.95 -5.23
CA ALA A 18 10.16 12.73 -4.05
C ALA A 18 10.37 14.03 -3.30
N ARG A 19 10.57 15.12 -4.04
CA ARG A 19 10.76 16.40 -3.42
C ARG A 19 9.52 16.85 -2.68
N ARG A 20 8.35 16.62 -3.27
CA ARG A 20 7.10 16.95 -2.61
C ARG A 20 6.93 16.20 -1.32
N ALA A 21 7.31 14.92 -1.33
CA ALA A 21 7.23 14.12 -0.13
C ALA A 21 8.16 14.65 0.95
N GLU A 22 9.36 15.06 0.57
CA GLU A 22 10.30 15.62 1.52
C GLU A 22 9.77 16.90 2.15
N ILE A 23 9.16 17.74 1.31
CA ILE A 23 8.60 19.00 1.81
C ILE A 23 7.46 18.71 2.78
N ALA A 24 6.57 17.80 2.40
CA ALA A 24 5.45 17.46 3.27
C ALA A 24 5.93 16.89 4.59
N ALA A 25 6.93 16.03 4.54
CA ALA A 25 7.48 15.44 5.76
C ALA A 25 8.03 16.52 6.66
N HIS A 26 8.76 17.45 6.08
CA HIS A 26 9.38 18.52 6.87
C HIS A 26 8.32 19.41 7.52
N VAL A 27 7.31 19.78 6.74
CA VAL A 27 6.26 20.65 7.25
C VAL A 27 5.49 19.97 8.37
N ASP A 28 5.21 18.68 8.22
CA ASP A 28 4.42 17.96 9.21
C ASP A 28 5.25 17.38 10.33
N GLY A 29 6.57 17.49 10.26
CA GLY A 29 7.43 16.97 11.32
C GLY A 29 7.46 15.47 11.41
N ILE A 30 7.33 14.80 10.27
CA ILE A 30 7.35 13.33 10.23
C ILE A 30 8.38 12.90 9.20
N SER A 31 8.66 11.61 9.13
CA SER A 31 9.62 11.10 8.17
C SER A 31 8.98 10.97 6.80
N VAL A 32 9.83 10.91 5.77
CA VAL A 32 9.35 10.68 4.42
C VAL A 32 8.64 9.33 4.34
N ASN A 33 9.19 8.35 5.05
CA ASN A 33 8.57 7.04 5.08
C ASN A 33 7.15 7.12 5.63
N GLU A 34 6.96 7.95 6.64
CA GLU A 34 5.64 8.11 7.23
C GLU A 34 4.69 8.79 6.26
N VAL A 35 5.19 9.74 5.45
CA VAL A 35 4.36 10.38 4.45
C VAL A 35 3.80 9.34 3.50
N PHE A 36 4.65 8.43 3.03
CA PHE A 36 4.20 7.40 2.11
C PHE A 36 3.25 6.42 2.78
N ARG A 37 3.52 6.09 4.03
CA ARG A 37 2.63 5.18 4.75
C ARG A 37 1.23 5.77 4.88
N LEU A 38 1.16 7.05 5.21
CA LEU A 38 -0.14 7.71 5.36
C LEU A 38 -0.86 7.81 4.01
N ALA A 39 -0.12 8.12 2.96
CA ALA A 39 -0.71 8.21 1.64
C ALA A 39 -1.25 6.84 1.21
N PHE A 40 -0.53 5.80 1.52
CA PHE A 40 -0.94 4.46 1.19
C PHE A 40 -2.24 4.09 1.92
N LEU A 41 -2.32 4.43 3.19
CA LEU A 41 -3.52 4.14 3.97
C LEU A 41 -4.72 4.87 3.39
N GLU A 42 -4.52 6.13 3.00
CA GLU A 42 -5.58 6.92 2.44
C GLU A 42 -6.05 6.33 1.12
N TYR A 43 -5.11 5.88 0.30
CA TYR A 43 -5.44 5.26 -0.96
C TYR A 43 -6.33 4.04 -0.74
N PHE A 44 -5.98 3.20 0.21
CA PHE A 44 -6.76 2.01 0.49
C PHE A 44 -8.11 2.32 1.09
N GLU A 45 -8.20 3.38 1.88
CA GLU A 45 -9.49 3.77 2.41
C GLU A 45 -10.46 4.08 1.28
N ARG A 46 -9.97 4.78 0.26
CA ARG A 46 -10.82 5.08 -0.87
C ARG A 46 -11.18 3.83 -1.66
N LYS A 47 -10.22 2.93 -1.79
CA LYS A 47 -10.47 1.70 -2.53
C LYS A 47 -11.46 0.79 -1.83
N ARG A 48 -11.43 0.77 -0.53
CA ARG A 48 -12.38 -0.05 0.22
C ARG A 48 -13.81 0.38 -0.02
N ALA A 49 -14.01 1.64 -0.32
CA ALA A 49 -15.34 2.17 -0.58
C ALA A 49 -15.78 1.94 -2.02
N ASP A 50 -14.90 1.43 -2.86
CA ASP A 50 -15.19 1.23 -4.27
C ASP A 50 -15.61 -0.23 -4.47
N ALA A 51 -16.91 -0.44 -4.70
CA ALA A 51 -17.45 -1.79 -4.82
C ALA A 51 -16.82 -2.57 -5.95
N ASP A 52 -16.55 -1.90 -7.06
CA ASP A 52 -15.95 -2.58 -8.19
C ASP A 52 -14.54 -3.06 -7.85
N PHE A 53 -13.78 -2.22 -7.19
CA PHE A 53 -12.45 -2.61 -6.78
C PHE A 53 -12.51 -3.80 -5.83
N VAL A 54 -13.42 -3.76 -4.87
CA VAL A 54 -13.54 -4.82 -3.89
C VAL A 54 -13.86 -6.15 -4.57
N GLN A 55 -14.76 -6.11 -5.54
CA GLN A 55 -15.12 -7.32 -6.24
C GLN A 55 -13.95 -7.92 -7.00
N ARG A 56 -13.20 -7.07 -7.68
CA ARG A 56 -12.05 -7.54 -8.41
C ARG A 56 -10.96 -8.04 -7.50
N ALA A 57 -10.80 -7.40 -6.35
CA ALA A 57 -9.80 -7.83 -5.38
C ALA A 57 -10.15 -9.20 -4.83
N LYS A 58 -11.41 -9.43 -4.54
CA LYS A 58 -11.84 -10.73 -4.04
C LYS A 58 -11.58 -11.82 -5.06
N ALA A 59 -11.86 -11.52 -6.33
CA ALA A 59 -11.63 -12.49 -7.37
C ALA A 59 -10.15 -12.83 -7.50
N MET A 60 -9.32 -11.82 -7.37
CA MET A 60 -7.90 -12.03 -7.47
C MET A 60 -7.36 -12.86 -6.31
N VAL A 61 -7.82 -12.57 -5.10
CA VAL A 61 -7.38 -13.31 -3.93
C VAL A 61 -7.82 -14.76 -4.03
N ALA A 62 -9.04 -14.98 -4.50
CA ALA A 62 -9.53 -16.34 -4.66
C ALA A 62 -8.69 -17.10 -5.67
N ARG A 63 -8.31 -16.44 -6.75
CA ARG A 63 -7.49 -17.08 -7.75
C ARG A 63 -6.10 -17.41 -7.22
N ASP A 64 -5.53 -16.50 -6.45
CA ASP A 64 -4.22 -16.73 -5.85
C ASP A 64 -4.27 -17.92 -4.90
N ALA A 65 -5.32 -17.98 -4.10
CA ALA A 65 -5.47 -19.06 -3.16
C ALA A 65 -5.59 -20.40 -3.89
N GLU A 66 -6.28 -20.38 -5.01
CA GLU A 66 -6.46 -21.56 -5.80
C GLU A 66 -5.13 -22.05 -6.38
N ILE A 67 -4.35 -21.12 -6.89
CA ILE A 67 -3.06 -21.48 -7.47
C ILE A 67 -2.11 -22.00 -6.42
N VAL A 68 -2.06 -21.32 -5.29
CA VAL A 68 -1.10 -21.65 -4.25
C VAL A 68 -1.57 -22.84 -3.42
N GLY A 69 -2.82 -22.76 -2.99
CA GLY A 69 -3.29 -23.77 -2.08
C GLY A 69 -3.86 -24.97 -2.77
N GLY A 70 -4.33 -24.75 -3.95
CA GLY A 70 -4.99 -25.83 -4.65
C GLY A 70 -4.05 -26.92 -5.03
N LYS A 71 -2.91 -26.70 -4.88
CA LYS A 71 -2.08 -27.45 -5.26
C LYS A 71 -1.86 -28.33 -4.31
N ARG A 72 -2.13 -28.73 -3.88
CA ARG A 72 -1.88 -29.41 -2.97
C ARG A 72 -2.49 -30.38 -2.91
#